data_362c541f958c101ff6366d47bc091725
#
_entry.id   362c541f958c101ff6366d47bc091725
#
_cell.length_a   1.000
_cell.length_b   1.000
_cell.length_c   1.000
_cell.angle_alpha   90.00
_cell.angle_beta   90.00
_cell.angle_gamma   90.00
#
_symmetry.space_group_name_H-M   'P 1'
#
loop_
_entity.id
_entity.type
_entity.pdbx_description
1 polymer ?
#
loop_
_entity_poly.entity_id
_entity_poly.type
_entity_poly.pdbx_seq_one_letter_code
_entity_poly.pdbx_strand_id
1 'polypeptide(L)'
;YYHPDHLGSSSYITNLDGEVVQHIEYVPFGEVFVEERNNIWNTPYLFNAKEFDEETGLYYYGARYYDPRVSLWISTDPMEDKFPSVSSYTYVLNNPLNILDPNGADIVYVNLGGQEVYRIKNKNIYKTYIQTSRSYTSPSKGNSGWKEVPMPKIIQTRPSSNEDVSSEKYQKNDYLIAARTGYFNQAKNHGILKLYSEGGHEISSEEIRQIPDLDPTLVKAICIQESHAALTSSDIMTSNNPGDWGDGKLKSAYGMKKNEKMSVTNSLYYGIRILATKGFKGGVKYDKKTGETSYEFRGWGNATNNFNGGGVRNYQNDVETMVRESKPRKR
;
A
#
# COMPACT_ATOMS: atom_id res chain seq x y z
N TYR A 1 -31.45 17.57 1.12
CA TYR A 1 -30.01 17.57 1.32
C TYR A 1 -29.66 16.59 2.43
N TYR A 2 -28.58 15.80 2.22
CA TYR A 2 -28.06 14.87 3.22
C TYR A 2 -27.00 15.56 4.08
N HIS A 3 -27.11 15.38 5.40
CA HIS A 3 -26.10 15.81 6.38
C HIS A 3 -25.55 14.54 7.04
N PRO A 4 -24.51 13.95 6.46
CA PRO A 4 -23.98 12.69 6.94
C PRO A 4 -23.11 12.86 8.20
N ASP A 5 -23.01 11.78 8.97
CA ASP A 5 -22.02 11.67 10.04
C ASP A 5 -20.59 11.49 9.46
N HIS A 6 -19.63 11.26 10.35
CA HIS A 6 -18.23 11.06 9.97
C HIS A 6 -17.96 9.76 9.21
N LEU A 7 -18.91 8.84 9.17
CA LEU A 7 -18.84 7.56 8.43
C LEU A 7 -19.63 7.61 7.12
N GLY A 8 -20.26 8.75 6.82
CA GLY A 8 -21.11 8.92 5.65
C GLY A 8 -22.55 8.44 5.87
N SER A 9 -22.93 8.06 7.10
CA SER A 9 -24.29 7.65 7.42
C SER A 9 -25.23 8.84 7.41
N SER A 10 -26.45 8.67 6.91
CA SER A 10 -27.46 9.73 6.85
C SER A 10 -27.97 10.06 8.26
N SER A 11 -27.52 11.18 8.85
CA SER A 11 -27.95 11.60 10.18
C SER A 11 -29.12 12.58 10.15
N TYR A 12 -29.04 13.59 9.28
CA TYR A 12 -30.13 14.54 9.04
C TYR A 12 -30.37 14.68 7.56
N ILE A 13 -31.65 14.81 7.19
CA ILE A 13 -32.05 15.08 5.82
C ILE A 13 -32.99 16.29 5.86
N THR A 14 -32.65 17.30 5.05
CA THR A 14 -33.45 18.54 4.95
C THR A 14 -34.09 18.67 3.57
N ASN A 15 -35.25 19.32 3.52
CA ASN A 15 -35.90 19.73 2.28
C ASN A 15 -35.23 20.99 1.67
N LEU A 16 -35.82 21.54 0.61
CA LEU A 16 -35.34 22.77 -0.05
C LEU A 16 -35.42 24.01 0.82
N ASP A 17 -36.35 24.00 1.79
CA ASP A 17 -36.62 25.12 2.72
C ASP A 17 -35.73 25.04 3.97
N GLY A 18 -34.88 23.99 4.08
CA GLY A 18 -33.98 23.77 5.20
C GLY A 18 -34.65 23.09 6.41
N GLU A 19 -35.86 22.64 6.30
CA GLU A 19 -36.57 21.92 7.37
C GLU A 19 -36.08 20.45 7.43
N VAL A 20 -35.86 19.92 8.63
CA VAL A 20 -35.51 18.51 8.84
C VAL A 20 -36.72 17.63 8.50
N VAL A 21 -36.57 16.79 7.50
CA VAL A 21 -37.61 15.83 7.07
C VAL A 21 -37.35 14.41 7.57
N GLN A 22 -36.11 14.10 7.91
CA GLN A 22 -35.75 12.83 8.54
C GLN A 22 -34.51 13.03 9.44
N HIS A 23 -34.55 12.44 10.64
CA HIS A 23 -33.43 12.36 11.58
C HIS A 23 -33.20 10.90 11.96
N ILE A 24 -31.94 10.46 11.91
CA ILE A 24 -31.58 9.07 12.14
C ILE A 24 -30.32 9.01 13.00
N GLU A 25 -30.35 8.21 14.06
CA GLU A 25 -29.18 7.86 14.86
C GLU A 25 -28.95 6.35 14.83
N TYR A 26 -27.66 5.97 14.87
CA TYR A 26 -27.24 4.57 14.76
C TYR A 26 -26.45 4.14 15.99
N VAL A 27 -26.63 2.87 16.39
CA VAL A 27 -25.62 2.22 17.25
C VAL A 27 -24.33 1.96 16.45
N PRO A 28 -23.21 1.72 17.11
CA PRO A 28 -21.91 1.63 16.44
C PRO A 28 -21.85 0.72 15.22
N PHE A 29 -22.62 -0.36 15.19
CA PHE A 29 -22.66 -1.33 14.09
C PHE A 29 -23.78 -1.05 13.07
N GLY A 30 -24.43 0.11 13.14
CA GLY A 30 -25.34 0.56 12.09
C GLY A 30 -26.79 0.13 12.25
N GLU A 31 -27.15 -0.53 13.34
CA GLU A 31 -28.56 -0.69 13.69
C GLU A 31 -29.15 0.70 13.99
N VAL A 32 -30.34 0.97 13.46
CA VAL A 32 -31.05 2.25 13.70
C VAL A 32 -31.52 2.30 15.13
N PHE A 33 -31.06 3.31 15.89
CA PHE A 33 -31.42 3.53 17.28
C PHE A 33 -32.58 4.52 17.41
N VAL A 34 -32.54 5.61 16.65
CA VAL A 34 -33.59 6.61 16.57
C VAL A 34 -33.91 6.88 15.11
N GLU A 35 -35.18 6.94 14.79
CA GLU A 35 -35.62 7.43 13.49
C GLU A 35 -36.89 8.26 13.65
N GLU A 36 -36.80 9.54 13.26
CA GLU A 36 -37.90 10.49 13.23
C GLU A 36 -38.13 10.93 11.79
N ARG A 37 -39.35 10.80 11.31
CA ARG A 37 -39.79 11.16 9.94
C ARG A 37 -41.00 12.07 9.96
N ASN A 38 -41.07 13.01 9.02
CA ASN A 38 -42.27 13.80 8.81
C ASN A 38 -43.32 13.10 7.92
N ASN A 39 -43.11 11.79 7.58
CA ASN A 39 -43.99 10.93 6.77
C ASN A 39 -44.20 11.34 5.30
N ILE A 40 -43.53 12.38 4.79
CA ILE A 40 -43.68 12.85 3.41
C ILE A 40 -42.61 12.24 2.51
N TRP A 41 -41.42 11.98 3.06
CA TRP A 41 -40.29 11.50 2.29
C TRP A 41 -39.40 10.56 3.15
N ASN A 42 -38.88 9.53 2.51
CA ASN A 42 -37.96 8.55 3.13
C ASN A 42 -36.79 8.26 2.22
N THR A 43 -35.59 8.13 2.76
CA THR A 43 -34.43 7.65 2.01
C THR A 43 -34.16 6.20 2.33
N PRO A 44 -33.88 5.35 1.32
CA PRO A 44 -33.39 4.01 1.56
C PRO A 44 -31.90 3.97 1.93
N TYR A 45 -31.17 5.08 1.80
CA TYR A 45 -29.73 5.15 2.05
C TYR A 45 -29.45 5.62 3.47
N LEU A 46 -29.06 4.71 4.36
CA LEU A 46 -28.93 4.95 5.79
C LEU A 46 -27.46 4.86 6.25
N PHE A 47 -27.12 3.84 7.01
CA PHE A 47 -25.77 3.64 7.57
C PHE A 47 -24.72 3.51 6.45
N ASN A 48 -23.60 4.29 6.58
CA ASN A 48 -22.52 4.35 5.58
C ASN A 48 -22.99 4.66 4.15
N ALA A 49 -24.10 5.39 3.99
CA ALA A 49 -24.80 5.66 2.73
C ALA A 49 -25.13 4.36 1.95
N LYS A 50 -25.43 3.26 2.66
CA LYS A 50 -25.83 2.00 2.04
C LYS A 50 -27.34 1.91 1.98
N GLU A 51 -27.81 1.26 0.92
CA GLU A 51 -29.22 0.94 0.75
C GLU A 51 -29.64 -0.05 1.84
N PHE A 52 -30.63 0.34 2.60
CA PHE A 52 -31.25 -0.48 3.64
C PHE A 52 -32.53 -1.09 3.08
N ASP A 53 -32.58 -2.40 3.07
CA ASP A 53 -33.76 -3.14 2.72
C ASP A 53 -34.64 -3.31 3.98
N GLU A 54 -35.71 -2.52 4.05
CA GLU A 54 -36.63 -2.55 5.20
C GLU A 54 -37.35 -3.89 5.38
N GLU A 55 -37.54 -4.68 4.29
CA GLU A 55 -38.22 -5.98 4.38
C GLU A 55 -37.33 -7.03 5.05
N THR A 56 -36.04 -7.02 4.76
CA THR A 56 -35.08 -7.99 5.32
C THR A 56 -34.31 -7.46 6.53
N GLY A 57 -34.20 -6.15 6.68
CA GLY A 57 -33.41 -5.49 7.70
C GLY A 57 -31.90 -5.54 7.41
N LEU A 58 -31.51 -5.71 6.15
CA LEU A 58 -30.12 -5.84 5.73
C LEU A 58 -29.63 -4.62 4.96
N TYR A 59 -28.37 -4.29 5.07
CA TYR A 59 -27.70 -3.31 4.23
C TYR A 59 -27.05 -3.96 3.02
N TYR A 60 -27.29 -3.43 1.83
CA TYR A 60 -26.64 -3.86 0.61
C TYR A 60 -25.34 -3.09 0.36
N TYR A 61 -24.21 -3.78 0.46
CA TYR A 61 -22.86 -3.21 0.25
C TYR A 61 -22.28 -3.49 -1.14
N GLY A 62 -23.06 -4.07 -2.05
CA GLY A 62 -22.63 -4.43 -3.40
C GLY A 62 -22.16 -5.88 -3.51
N ALA A 63 -21.10 -6.26 -2.82
CA ALA A 63 -20.59 -7.64 -2.85
C ALA A 63 -21.26 -8.56 -1.82
N ARG A 64 -21.77 -8.00 -0.72
CA ARG A 64 -22.38 -8.74 0.40
C ARG A 64 -23.55 -7.98 1.00
N TYR A 65 -24.42 -8.71 1.69
CA TYR A 65 -25.42 -8.14 2.59
C TYR A 65 -24.88 -8.16 4.01
N TYR A 66 -25.10 -7.08 4.73
CA TYR A 66 -24.71 -6.86 6.11
C TYR A 66 -25.93 -6.81 7.02
N ASP A 67 -25.93 -7.61 8.09
CA ASP A 67 -26.96 -7.54 9.13
C ASP A 67 -26.43 -6.74 10.33
N PRO A 68 -26.95 -5.53 10.57
CA PRO A 68 -26.49 -4.68 11.66
C PRO A 68 -26.89 -5.22 13.05
N ARG A 69 -27.97 -6.02 13.13
CA ARG A 69 -28.49 -6.58 14.38
C ARG A 69 -27.54 -7.63 14.98
N VAL A 70 -26.83 -8.36 14.14
CA VAL A 70 -25.83 -9.35 14.53
C VAL A 70 -24.39 -8.87 14.28
N SER A 71 -24.23 -7.66 13.68
CA SER A 71 -22.92 -7.07 13.39
C SER A 71 -22.03 -7.90 12.45
N LEU A 72 -22.64 -8.69 11.58
CA LEU A 72 -21.96 -9.64 10.71
C LEU A 72 -22.40 -9.52 9.24
N TRP A 73 -21.53 -9.94 8.34
CA TRP A 73 -21.87 -10.25 6.97
C TRP A 73 -22.71 -11.52 6.92
N ILE A 74 -23.75 -11.57 6.06
CA ILE A 74 -24.62 -12.75 5.89
C ILE A 74 -23.97 -13.83 5.01
N SER A 75 -22.97 -13.47 4.21
CA SER A 75 -22.19 -14.40 3.38
C SER A 75 -20.72 -14.35 3.70
N THR A 76 -19.99 -15.44 3.36
CA THR A 76 -18.55 -15.51 3.48
C THR A 76 -17.88 -14.43 2.63
N ASP A 77 -16.71 -13.98 3.07
CA ASP A 77 -15.89 -13.05 2.30
C ASP A 77 -15.40 -13.75 1.03
N PRO A 78 -15.70 -13.23 -0.18
CA PRO A 78 -15.13 -13.79 -1.41
C PRO A 78 -13.60 -13.85 -1.42
N MET A 79 -12.95 -13.22 -0.44
CA MET A 79 -11.50 -13.13 -0.29
C MET A 79 -10.98 -13.81 0.99
N GLU A 80 -11.77 -14.69 1.63
CA GLU A 80 -11.41 -15.34 2.91
C GLU A 80 -10.05 -16.05 2.89
N ASP A 81 -9.67 -16.64 1.78
CA ASP A 81 -8.36 -17.29 1.59
C ASP A 81 -7.16 -16.35 1.83
N LYS A 82 -7.37 -15.05 1.74
CA LYS A 82 -6.33 -14.05 1.94
C LYS A 82 -6.17 -13.60 3.38
N PHE A 83 -7.15 -13.89 4.22
CA PHE A 83 -7.20 -13.45 5.62
C PHE A 83 -7.53 -14.59 6.59
N PRO A 84 -6.71 -15.66 6.64
CA PRO A 84 -7.01 -16.86 7.43
C PRO A 84 -7.09 -16.60 8.95
N SER A 85 -6.65 -15.43 9.40
CA SER A 85 -6.71 -15.01 10.81
C SER A 85 -7.95 -14.19 11.16
N VAL A 86 -8.81 -13.87 10.17
CA VAL A 86 -10.01 -13.07 10.37
C VAL A 86 -11.21 -13.87 9.90
N SER A 87 -12.26 -13.92 10.71
CA SER A 87 -13.50 -14.59 10.30
C SER A 87 -14.09 -13.90 9.05
N SER A 88 -14.49 -14.68 8.07
CA SER A 88 -15.11 -14.23 6.80
C SER A 88 -16.39 -13.42 7.01
N TYR A 89 -17.00 -13.53 8.17
CA TYR A 89 -18.23 -12.85 8.53
C TYR A 89 -18.01 -11.56 9.32
N THR A 90 -16.75 -11.24 9.73
CA THR A 90 -16.47 -10.06 10.54
C THR A 90 -16.65 -8.78 9.74
N TYR A 91 -17.51 -7.88 10.22
CA TYR A 91 -17.66 -6.54 9.68
C TYR A 91 -16.54 -5.63 10.20
N VAL A 92 -15.81 -4.99 9.29
CA VAL A 92 -14.76 -3.97 9.52
C VAL A 92 -13.83 -4.25 10.70
N LEU A 93 -13.40 -5.53 10.88
CA LEU A 93 -12.51 -5.97 11.97
C LEU A 93 -13.04 -5.61 13.38
N ASN A 94 -14.36 -5.58 13.57
CA ASN A 94 -15.02 -5.16 14.81
C ASN A 94 -14.70 -3.72 15.26
N ASN A 95 -14.38 -2.83 14.34
CA ASN A 95 -14.08 -1.43 14.62
C ASN A 95 -14.93 -0.46 13.76
N PRO A 96 -16.27 -0.51 13.85
CA PRO A 96 -17.18 0.23 12.97
C PRO A 96 -17.16 1.75 13.17
N LEU A 97 -16.66 2.24 14.30
CA LEU A 97 -16.55 3.68 14.57
C LEU A 97 -15.39 4.35 13.84
N ASN A 98 -14.41 3.56 13.39
CA ASN A 98 -13.20 4.07 12.76
C ASN A 98 -12.99 3.53 11.34
N ILE A 99 -13.72 2.48 10.97
CA ILE A 99 -13.53 1.75 9.71
C ILE A 99 -14.83 1.73 8.93
N LEU A 100 -14.75 2.12 7.66
CA LEU A 100 -15.83 2.07 6.69
C LEU A 100 -15.48 1.08 5.59
N ASP A 101 -16.40 0.23 5.17
CA ASP A 101 -16.32 -0.55 3.94
C ASP A 101 -17.19 0.08 2.85
N PRO A 102 -16.66 0.92 1.92
CA PRO A 102 -17.48 1.68 1.01
C PRO A 102 -18.11 0.86 -0.11
N ASN A 103 -17.46 -0.22 -0.57
CA ASN A 103 -17.90 -0.96 -1.76
C ASN A 103 -17.49 -2.44 -1.79
N GLY A 104 -16.98 -2.99 -0.71
CA GLY A 104 -16.43 -4.34 -0.70
C GLY A 104 -15.14 -4.48 -1.54
N ALA A 105 -14.23 -3.50 -1.54
CA ALA A 105 -13.18 -3.40 -2.57
C ALA A 105 -11.86 -2.75 -2.09
N ASP A 106 -10.69 -3.06 -2.70
CA ASP A 106 -9.36 -2.81 -2.12
C ASP A 106 -8.78 -1.39 -2.29
N ILE A 107 -8.87 -0.53 -1.27
CA ILE A 107 -8.00 0.64 -1.07
C ILE A 107 -7.15 0.38 0.17
N VAL A 108 -5.83 0.49 0.05
CA VAL A 108 -4.90 0.13 1.12
C VAL A 108 -4.31 1.39 1.75
N TYR A 109 -4.37 1.46 3.08
CA TYR A 109 -3.77 2.53 3.88
C TYR A 109 -2.60 1.99 4.69
N VAL A 110 -1.48 2.69 4.62
CA VAL A 110 -0.21 2.27 5.20
C VAL A 110 0.29 3.35 6.16
N ASN A 111 0.62 2.98 7.39
CA ASN A 111 1.13 3.92 8.40
C ASN A 111 2.57 4.37 8.10
N LEU A 112 3.09 5.30 8.92
CA LEU A 112 4.47 5.79 8.82
C LEU A 112 5.53 4.70 9.02
N GLY A 113 5.20 3.57 9.62
CA GLY A 113 6.05 2.38 9.73
C GLY A 113 6.01 1.48 8.50
N GLY A 114 5.22 1.83 7.48
CA GLY A 114 5.04 1.02 6.28
C GLY A 114 4.20 -0.24 6.51
N GLN A 115 3.41 -0.29 7.58
CA GLN A 115 2.48 -1.36 7.87
C GLN A 115 1.10 -1.00 7.32
N GLU A 116 0.41 -1.97 6.75
CA GLU A 116 -0.98 -1.81 6.40
C GLU A 116 -1.81 -1.65 7.68
N VAL A 117 -2.51 -0.53 7.78
CA VAL A 117 -3.38 -0.22 8.93
C VAL A 117 -4.85 -0.24 8.57
N TYR A 118 -5.15 -0.18 7.27
CA TYR A 118 -6.51 -0.17 6.79
C TYR A 118 -6.60 -0.58 5.33
N ARG A 119 -7.65 -1.33 4.98
CA ARG A 119 -7.91 -1.75 3.61
C ARG A 119 -9.39 -1.63 3.29
N ILE A 120 -9.68 -0.98 2.16
CA ILE A 120 -11.00 -0.96 1.54
C ILE A 120 -10.92 -1.84 0.29
N LYS A 121 -11.70 -2.89 0.21
CA LYS A 121 -11.69 -3.83 -0.93
C LYS A 121 -12.44 -3.26 -2.13
N ASN A 122 -11.85 -3.27 -3.35
CA ASN A 122 -12.48 -2.82 -4.60
C ASN A 122 -12.04 -3.64 -5.81
N LYS A 123 -12.98 -4.15 -6.59
CA LYS A 123 -12.68 -4.92 -7.82
C LYS A 123 -12.10 -4.07 -8.95
N ASN A 124 -12.34 -2.76 -8.94
CA ASN A 124 -12.06 -1.89 -10.10
C ASN A 124 -11.10 -0.73 -9.80
N ILE A 125 -10.75 -0.47 -8.54
CA ILE A 125 -9.91 0.67 -8.15
C ILE A 125 -8.79 0.16 -7.25
N TYR A 126 -7.57 0.13 -7.79
CA TYR A 126 -6.38 -0.17 -7.01
C TYR A 126 -5.74 1.14 -6.56
N LYS A 127 -5.91 1.50 -5.29
CA LYS A 127 -5.28 2.68 -4.68
C LYS A 127 -4.54 2.29 -3.42
N THR A 128 -3.41 2.94 -3.20
CA THR A 128 -2.67 2.83 -1.96
C THR A 128 -2.44 4.23 -1.42
N TYR A 129 -2.72 4.41 -0.14
CA TYR A 129 -2.48 5.67 0.58
C TYR A 129 -1.44 5.44 1.67
N ILE A 130 -0.53 6.39 1.82
CA ILE A 130 0.45 6.41 2.89
C ILE A 130 0.18 7.57 3.84
N GLN A 131 0.34 7.32 5.12
CA GLN A 131 0.27 8.32 6.18
C GLN A 131 1.38 9.36 6.01
N THR A 132 1.02 10.65 6.05
CA THR A 132 1.97 11.76 5.87
C THR A 132 2.29 12.50 7.15
N SER A 133 1.52 12.30 8.23
CA SER A 133 1.79 12.91 9.53
C SER A 133 1.39 11.97 10.67
N ARG A 134 1.95 12.20 11.88
CA ARG A 134 1.55 11.46 13.09
C ARG A 134 0.12 11.77 13.52
N SER A 135 -0.34 13.01 13.24
CA SER A 135 -1.72 13.43 13.47
C SER A 135 -2.49 13.27 12.17
N TYR A 136 -3.17 12.16 12.01
CA TYR A 136 -3.99 11.88 10.85
C TYR A 136 -5.47 11.76 11.24
N THR A 137 -6.34 12.18 10.35
CA THR A 137 -7.75 11.81 10.43
C THR A 137 -7.92 10.37 9.95
N SER A 138 -8.87 9.65 10.51
CA SER A 138 -9.27 8.35 9.97
C SER A 138 -9.50 8.48 8.47
N PRO A 139 -9.11 7.48 7.65
CA PRO A 139 -9.39 7.49 6.21
C PRO A 139 -10.86 7.73 5.84
N SER A 140 -11.78 7.39 6.74
CA SER A 140 -13.22 7.68 6.61
C SER A 140 -13.58 9.17 6.71
N LYS A 141 -12.73 10.01 7.31
CA LYS A 141 -12.95 11.46 7.45
C LYS A 141 -12.32 12.30 6.33
N GLY A 142 -11.94 11.67 5.25
CA GLY A 142 -11.22 12.30 4.16
C GLY A 142 -9.71 12.05 4.21
N ASN A 143 -9.00 12.46 3.16
CA ASN A 143 -7.58 12.14 2.98
C ASN A 143 -6.63 13.08 3.75
N SER A 144 -7.10 13.82 4.78
CA SER A 144 -6.22 14.65 5.60
C SER A 144 -5.23 13.77 6.36
N GLY A 145 -3.94 14.00 6.12
CA GLY A 145 -2.85 13.18 6.70
C GLY A 145 -2.54 11.90 5.91
N TRP A 146 -3.16 11.71 4.74
CA TRP A 146 -2.90 10.62 3.82
C TRP A 146 -2.55 11.14 2.43
N LYS A 147 -1.60 10.49 1.78
CA LYS A 147 -1.22 10.78 0.39
C LYS A 147 -1.39 9.54 -0.46
N GLU A 148 -2.12 9.67 -1.56
CA GLU A 148 -2.18 8.61 -2.57
C GLU A 148 -0.78 8.39 -3.16
N VAL A 149 -0.38 7.14 -3.25
CA VAL A 149 0.87 6.74 -3.90
C VAL A 149 0.57 6.08 -5.24
N PRO A 150 1.38 6.33 -6.26
CA PRO A 150 1.19 5.72 -7.56
C PRO A 150 1.25 4.19 -7.45
N MET A 151 0.32 3.52 -8.11
CA MET A 151 0.38 2.08 -8.31
C MET A 151 1.36 1.75 -9.44
N PRO A 152 2.09 0.63 -9.34
CA PRO A 152 2.94 0.21 -10.43
C PRO A 152 2.10 -0.06 -11.69
N LYS A 153 2.66 0.26 -12.84
CA LYS A 153 2.06 -0.04 -14.13
C LYS A 153 2.03 -1.56 -14.39
N ILE A 154 1.27 -1.98 -15.38
CA ILE A 154 1.24 -3.38 -15.83
C ILE A 154 2.40 -3.62 -16.78
N ILE A 155 3.33 -4.48 -16.37
CA ILE A 155 4.43 -4.94 -17.21
C ILE A 155 3.89 -6.02 -18.13
N GLN A 156 4.18 -5.91 -19.43
CA GLN A 156 3.62 -6.80 -20.44
C GLN A 156 4.49 -8.06 -20.61
N THR A 157 5.78 -7.86 -20.74
CA THR A 157 6.71 -8.95 -21.11
C THR A 157 7.99 -8.85 -20.29
N ARG A 158 8.52 -10.00 -19.89
CA ARG A 158 9.88 -10.14 -19.36
C ARG A 158 10.84 -10.44 -20.51
N PRO A 159 11.72 -9.50 -20.91
CA PRO A 159 12.46 -9.61 -22.19
C PRO A 159 13.38 -10.83 -22.28
N SER A 160 14.11 -11.15 -21.22
CA SER A 160 15.09 -12.25 -21.21
C SER A 160 14.50 -13.64 -21.47
N SER A 161 13.20 -13.83 -21.14
CA SER A 161 12.48 -15.10 -21.32
C SER A 161 11.34 -15.01 -22.34
N ASN A 162 11.06 -13.80 -22.86
CA ASN A 162 9.88 -13.51 -23.69
C ASN A 162 8.56 -13.95 -23.01
N GLU A 163 8.54 -13.92 -21.67
CA GLU A 163 7.42 -14.35 -20.85
C GLU A 163 6.36 -13.24 -20.76
N ASP A 164 5.08 -13.59 -20.98
CA ASP A 164 3.95 -12.70 -20.68
C ASP A 164 3.74 -12.63 -19.17
N VAL A 165 4.00 -11.45 -18.60
CA VAL A 165 3.85 -11.15 -17.17
C VAL A 165 2.70 -10.17 -16.90
N SER A 166 1.78 -10.00 -17.85
CA SER A 166 0.64 -9.08 -17.74
C SER A 166 -0.52 -9.64 -16.91
N SER A 167 -0.55 -10.96 -16.68
CA SER A 167 -1.65 -11.64 -15.99
C SER A 167 -1.76 -11.28 -14.50
N GLU A 168 -2.94 -11.49 -13.90
CA GLU A 168 -3.24 -11.09 -12.52
C GLU A 168 -2.30 -11.69 -11.47
N LYS A 169 -1.78 -12.89 -11.69
CA LYS A 169 -0.84 -13.53 -10.76
C LYS A 169 0.41 -12.69 -10.50
N TYR A 170 0.86 -11.87 -11.49
CA TYR A 170 1.99 -10.95 -11.34
C TYR A 170 1.59 -9.60 -10.72
N GLN A 171 0.29 -9.35 -10.54
CA GLN A 171 -0.24 -8.08 -10.02
C GLN A 171 -0.60 -8.16 -8.52
N LYS A 172 -0.68 -9.36 -7.95
CA LYS A 172 -1.21 -9.59 -6.59
C LYS A 172 -0.49 -8.83 -5.47
N ASN A 173 0.79 -8.47 -5.67
CA ASN A 173 1.61 -7.75 -4.71
C ASN A 173 1.78 -6.26 -5.03
N ASP A 174 1.11 -5.75 -6.07
CA ASP A 174 1.30 -4.37 -6.54
C ASP A 174 0.96 -3.33 -5.46
N TYR A 175 -0.03 -3.60 -4.61
CA TYR A 175 -0.37 -2.71 -3.50
C TYR A 175 0.75 -2.64 -2.44
N LEU A 176 1.44 -3.76 -2.16
CA LEU A 176 2.59 -3.79 -1.25
C LEU A 176 3.78 -3.05 -1.85
N ILE A 177 4.00 -3.21 -3.16
CA ILE A 177 5.04 -2.49 -3.90
C ILE A 177 4.77 -0.98 -3.84
N ALA A 178 3.54 -0.55 -4.13
CA ALA A 178 3.13 0.85 -4.01
C ALA A 178 3.32 1.37 -2.58
N ALA A 179 2.84 0.63 -1.58
CA ALA A 179 2.93 0.99 -0.17
C ALA A 179 4.39 1.17 0.28
N ARG A 180 5.26 0.22 -0.04
CA ARG A 180 6.67 0.27 0.38
C ARG A 180 7.47 1.33 -0.37
N THR A 181 7.19 1.51 -1.66
CA THR A 181 7.80 2.58 -2.46
C THR A 181 7.35 3.97 -1.98
N GLY A 182 6.04 4.12 -1.74
CA GLY A 182 5.49 5.36 -1.19
C GLY A 182 6.06 5.70 0.19
N TYR A 183 6.18 4.69 1.07
CA TYR A 183 6.84 4.85 2.38
C TYR A 183 8.30 5.29 2.24
N PHE A 184 9.08 4.66 1.37
CA PHE A 184 10.46 5.04 1.12
C PHE A 184 10.57 6.51 0.70
N ASN A 185 9.75 6.95 -0.28
CA ASN A 185 9.75 8.32 -0.76
C ASN A 185 9.33 9.32 0.34
N GLN A 186 8.30 9.02 1.13
CA GLN A 186 7.86 9.87 2.24
C GLN A 186 8.90 9.94 3.35
N ALA A 187 9.46 8.80 3.77
CA ALA A 187 10.47 8.75 4.81
C ALA A 187 11.73 9.55 4.41
N LYS A 188 12.14 9.45 3.13
CA LYS A 188 13.21 10.25 2.55
C LYS A 188 12.90 11.75 2.63
N ASN A 189 11.74 12.17 2.14
CA ASN A 189 11.35 13.58 2.08
C ASN A 189 11.21 14.22 3.48
N HIS A 190 10.80 13.43 4.47
CA HIS A 190 10.72 13.85 5.87
C HIS A 190 12.03 13.70 6.66
N GLY A 191 13.10 13.19 6.05
CA GLY A 191 14.40 13.03 6.70
C GLY A 191 14.44 11.97 7.81
N ILE A 192 13.50 11.01 7.79
CA ILE A 192 13.43 9.88 8.74
C ILE A 192 13.92 8.56 8.14
N LEU A 193 14.23 8.55 6.83
CA LEU A 193 14.79 7.38 6.17
C LEU A 193 16.24 7.20 6.60
N LYS A 194 16.58 6.00 7.03
CA LYS A 194 17.95 5.60 7.28
C LYS A 194 18.46 4.71 6.14
N LEU A 195 19.60 5.08 5.57
CA LEU A 195 20.34 4.28 4.61
C LEU A 195 21.77 4.11 5.08
N TYR A 196 22.39 3.00 4.68
CA TYR A 196 23.74 2.66 5.02
C TYR A 196 24.55 2.40 3.74
N SER A 197 25.82 2.75 3.76
CA SER A 197 26.76 2.40 2.71
C SER A 197 27.05 0.89 2.69
N GLU A 198 27.70 0.38 1.67
CA GLU A 198 28.11 -1.04 1.60
C GLU A 198 29.00 -1.46 2.79
N GLY A 199 29.76 -0.51 3.35
CA GLY A 199 30.55 -0.71 4.57
C GLY A 199 29.75 -0.62 5.88
N GLY A 200 28.44 -0.42 5.84
CA GLY A 200 27.58 -0.33 7.02
C GLY A 200 27.58 1.03 7.72
N HIS A 201 28.18 2.07 7.12
CA HIS A 201 28.16 3.45 7.66
C HIS A 201 26.86 4.16 7.29
N GLU A 202 26.26 4.88 8.22
CA GLU A 202 25.03 5.64 7.99
C GLU A 202 25.32 6.78 7.00
N ILE A 203 24.44 6.94 5.99
CA ILE A 203 24.47 8.02 5.02
C ILE A 203 23.66 9.18 5.58
N SER A 204 24.13 10.41 5.42
CA SER A 204 23.48 11.59 6.00
C SER A 204 22.10 11.84 5.42
N SER A 205 21.20 12.42 6.23
CA SER A 205 19.85 12.76 5.79
C SER A 205 19.84 13.76 4.63
N GLU A 206 20.86 14.59 4.51
CA GLU A 206 21.01 15.57 3.43
C GLU A 206 21.30 14.87 2.10
N GLU A 207 22.22 13.90 2.11
CA GLU A 207 22.55 13.08 0.94
C GLU A 207 21.37 12.19 0.53
N ILE A 208 20.66 11.62 1.50
CA ILE A 208 19.45 10.82 1.26
C ILE A 208 18.34 11.64 0.59
N ARG A 209 18.16 12.91 0.97
CA ARG A 209 17.15 13.80 0.36
C ARG A 209 17.42 14.09 -1.12
N GLN A 210 18.66 13.98 -1.58
CA GLN A 210 19.03 14.17 -2.99
C GLN A 210 18.61 12.98 -3.89
N ILE A 211 18.22 11.85 -3.32
CA ILE A 211 17.73 10.70 -4.08
C ILE A 211 16.41 11.08 -4.76
N PRO A 212 16.26 10.94 -6.09
CA PRO A 212 14.99 11.13 -6.76
C PRO A 212 13.93 10.17 -6.24
N ASP A 213 12.65 10.55 -6.36
CA ASP A 213 11.57 9.64 -5.98
C ASP A 213 11.65 8.33 -6.75
N LEU A 214 11.45 7.24 -6.04
CA LEU A 214 11.47 5.90 -6.61
C LEU A 214 10.12 5.60 -7.28
N ASP A 215 10.17 5.13 -8.52
CA ASP A 215 8.97 4.69 -9.26
C ASP A 215 8.58 3.26 -8.80
N PRO A 216 7.34 3.03 -8.37
CA PRO A 216 6.88 1.68 -8.02
C PRO A 216 6.91 0.71 -9.19
N THR A 217 6.85 1.19 -10.45
CA THR A 217 6.99 0.34 -11.63
C THR A 217 8.40 -0.23 -11.76
N LEU A 218 9.43 0.55 -11.40
CA LEU A 218 10.81 0.07 -11.34
C LEU A 218 10.98 -1.04 -10.30
N VAL A 219 10.41 -0.83 -9.10
CA VAL A 219 10.44 -1.87 -8.05
C VAL A 219 9.74 -3.14 -8.52
N LYS A 220 8.58 -3.02 -9.17
CA LYS A 220 7.86 -4.17 -9.73
C LYS A 220 8.68 -4.91 -10.79
N ALA A 221 9.34 -4.21 -11.70
CA ALA A 221 10.18 -4.80 -12.71
C ALA A 221 11.33 -5.62 -12.08
N ILE A 222 11.95 -5.09 -11.03
CA ILE A 222 12.96 -5.82 -10.25
C ILE A 222 12.35 -7.07 -9.59
N CYS A 223 11.17 -6.94 -8.96
CA CYS A 223 10.50 -8.10 -8.35
C CYS A 223 10.15 -9.20 -9.36
N ILE A 224 9.79 -8.84 -10.58
CA ILE A 224 9.54 -9.81 -11.66
C ILE A 224 10.86 -10.49 -12.05
N GLN A 225 11.92 -9.72 -12.19
CA GLN A 225 13.24 -10.25 -12.57
C GLN A 225 13.82 -11.19 -11.51
N GLU A 226 13.62 -10.89 -10.22
CA GLU A 226 14.19 -11.64 -9.10
C GLU A 226 13.38 -12.91 -8.75
N SER A 227 12.05 -12.80 -8.72
CA SER A 227 11.19 -13.85 -8.14
C SER A 227 9.89 -14.10 -8.88
N HIS A 228 9.77 -13.63 -10.14
CA HIS A 228 8.48 -13.64 -10.86
C HIS A 228 7.37 -12.99 -10.03
N ALA A 229 7.65 -11.85 -9.39
CA ALA A 229 6.71 -11.13 -8.49
C ALA A 229 6.19 -11.98 -7.32
N ALA A 230 7.05 -12.75 -6.68
CA ALA A 230 6.81 -13.69 -5.58
C ALA A 230 6.10 -15.01 -5.99
N LEU A 231 6.15 -15.39 -7.25
CA LEU A 231 5.67 -16.72 -7.66
C LEU A 231 6.66 -17.83 -7.29
N THR A 232 7.96 -17.51 -7.23
CA THR A 232 9.02 -18.48 -6.92
C THR A 232 9.58 -18.35 -5.51
N SER A 233 9.48 -17.16 -4.89
CA SER A 233 10.01 -16.88 -3.56
C SER A 233 9.26 -15.78 -2.86
N SER A 234 9.00 -15.91 -1.56
CA SER A 234 8.47 -14.81 -0.73
C SER A 234 9.49 -13.69 -0.50
N ASP A 235 10.79 -13.94 -0.70
CA ASP A 235 11.82 -12.90 -0.82
C ASP A 235 11.75 -12.28 -2.22
N ILE A 236 10.75 -11.43 -2.43
CA ILE A 236 10.35 -10.92 -3.74
C ILE A 236 11.44 -10.12 -4.45
N MET A 237 12.35 -9.51 -3.71
CA MET A 237 13.51 -8.77 -4.23
C MET A 237 14.83 -9.52 -4.02
N THR A 238 14.80 -10.79 -3.62
CA THR A 238 15.98 -11.62 -3.30
C THR A 238 16.93 -10.92 -2.32
N SER A 239 16.34 -10.15 -1.39
CA SER A 239 17.07 -9.24 -0.48
C SER A 239 17.93 -9.97 0.55
N ASN A 240 17.61 -11.23 0.87
CA ASN A 240 18.28 -12.04 1.88
C ASN A 240 18.89 -13.34 1.32
N ASN A 241 19.27 -13.35 0.05
CA ASN A 241 19.97 -14.49 -0.52
C ASN A 241 21.28 -14.74 0.25
N PRO A 242 21.49 -15.94 0.80
CA PRO A 242 22.72 -16.28 1.54
C PRO A 242 24.02 -16.09 0.75
N GLY A 243 23.97 -16.24 -0.58
CA GLY A 243 25.11 -16.03 -1.47
C GLY A 243 25.57 -14.56 -1.58
N ASP A 244 24.65 -13.61 -1.34
CA ASP A 244 24.90 -12.17 -1.53
C ASP A 244 25.16 -11.42 -0.21
N TRP A 245 25.56 -12.11 0.84
CA TRP A 245 25.83 -11.45 2.12
C TRP A 245 27.16 -10.68 2.11
N GLY A 246 28.12 -11.06 1.28
CA GLY A 246 29.44 -10.45 1.29
C GLY A 246 30.05 -10.48 2.70
N ASP A 247 30.56 -9.35 3.17
CA ASP A 247 31.05 -9.19 4.56
C ASP A 247 29.92 -8.98 5.58
N GLY A 248 28.68 -8.92 5.13
CA GLY A 248 27.48 -8.78 5.94
C GLY A 248 27.24 -7.41 6.57
N LYS A 249 28.13 -6.44 6.40
CA LYS A 249 28.07 -5.14 7.07
C LYS A 249 26.80 -4.36 6.71
N LEU A 250 26.48 -4.26 5.42
CA LEU A 250 25.26 -3.57 4.96
C LEU A 250 23.98 -4.21 5.51
N LYS A 251 23.86 -5.53 5.35
CA LYS A 251 22.65 -6.24 5.78
C LYS A 251 22.50 -6.23 7.31
N SER A 252 23.61 -6.37 8.03
CA SER A 252 23.63 -6.25 9.50
C SER A 252 23.29 -4.84 10.00
N ALA A 253 23.71 -3.78 9.29
CA ALA A 253 23.34 -2.41 9.62
C ALA A 253 21.81 -2.18 9.53
N TYR A 254 21.12 -2.89 8.63
CA TYR A 254 19.66 -2.92 8.57
C TYR A 254 19.01 -3.87 9.57
N GLY A 255 19.76 -4.57 10.41
CA GLY A 255 19.25 -5.54 11.38
C GLY A 255 18.80 -6.87 10.77
N MET A 256 19.19 -7.16 9.53
CA MET A 256 18.88 -8.43 8.88
C MET A 256 19.71 -9.57 9.48
N LYS A 257 19.14 -10.78 9.49
CA LYS A 257 19.84 -11.99 9.91
C LYS A 257 20.02 -12.93 8.73
N LYS A 258 21.22 -13.47 8.59
CA LYS A 258 21.53 -14.46 7.53
C LYS A 258 20.63 -15.68 7.68
N ASN A 259 20.09 -16.18 6.58
CA ASN A 259 19.17 -17.33 6.51
C ASN A 259 17.79 -17.08 7.15
N GLU A 260 17.45 -15.87 7.59
CA GLU A 260 16.09 -15.54 8.03
C GLU A 260 15.14 -15.57 6.83
N LYS A 261 14.00 -16.26 7.00
CA LYS A 261 12.95 -16.31 5.97
C LYS A 261 12.28 -14.95 5.80
N MET A 262 12.31 -14.42 4.60
CA MET A 262 11.67 -13.14 4.29
C MET A 262 10.20 -13.30 3.94
N SER A 263 9.35 -12.44 4.50
CA SER A 263 8.02 -12.17 3.95
C SER A 263 8.15 -11.19 2.77
N VAL A 264 7.13 -11.15 1.90
CA VAL A 264 7.07 -10.18 0.79
C VAL A 264 7.25 -8.74 1.30
N THR A 265 6.60 -8.42 2.41
CA THR A 265 6.65 -7.09 3.04
C THR A 265 8.05 -6.72 3.52
N ASN A 266 8.74 -7.65 4.20
CA ASN A 266 10.10 -7.42 4.70
C ASN A 266 11.11 -7.39 3.55
N SER A 267 10.93 -8.25 2.55
CA SER A 267 11.78 -8.23 1.36
C SER A 267 11.72 -6.90 0.62
N LEU A 268 10.51 -6.34 0.41
CA LEU A 268 10.35 -5.01 -0.16
C LEU A 268 10.97 -3.91 0.73
N TYR A 269 10.80 -4.02 2.04
CA TYR A 269 11.35 -3.03 2.99
C TYR A 269 12.87 -2.96 2.92
N TYR A 270 13.54 -4.11 2.97
CA TYR A 270 15.00 -4.20 2.91
C TYR A 270 15.52 -4.06 1.49
N GLY A 271 14.87 -4.70 0.51
CA GLY A 271 15.31 -4.69 -0.88
C GLY A 271 15.34 -3.31 -1.49
N ILE A 272 14.33 -2.46 -1.22
CA ILE A 272 14.31 -1.06 -1.68
C ILE A 272 15.46 -0.26 -1.05
N ARG A 273 15.79 -0.48 0.22
CA ARG A 273 16.92 0.18 0.88
C ARG A 273 18.27 -0.27 0.33
N ILE A 274 18.43 -1.58 0.11
CA ILE A 274 19.63 -2.14 -0.54
C ILE A 274 19.77 -1.58 -1.96
N LEU A 275 18.68 -1.53 -2.73
CA LEU A 275 18.65 -0.93 -4.06
C LEU A 275 19.13 0.54 -4.01
N ALA A 276 18.62 1.33 -3.08
CA ALA A 276 19.04 2.72 -2.91
C ALA A 276 20.51 2.83 -2.54
N THR A 277 21.01 1.99 -1.62
CA THR A 277 22.44 1.91 -1.28
C THR A 277 23.31 1.66 -2.53
N LYS A 278 22.89 0.74 -3.39
CA LYS A 278 23.60 0.42 -4.64
C LYS A 278 23.68 1.62 -5.60
N GLY A 279 22.74 2.57 -5.50
CA GLY A 279 22.75 3.79 -6.29
C GLY A 279 23.90 4.76 -5.95
N PHE A 280 24.52 4.64 -4.77
CA PHE A 280 25.68 5.42 -4.37
C PHE A 280 27.01 4.83 -4.84
N LYS A 281 27.01 3.62 -5.38
CA LYS A 281 28.25 3.00 -5.90
C LYS A 281 28.84 3.85 -7.02
N GLY A 282 30.12 4.16 -6.90
CA GLY A 282 30.85 5.08 -7.78
C GLY A 282 30.65 6.56 -7.48
N GLY A 283 29.82 6.90 -6.48
CA GLY A 283 29.60 8.28 -6.00
C GLY A 283 30.19 8.56 -4.62
N VAL A 284 31.03 7.68 -4.08
CA VAL A 284 31.69 7.86 -2.78
C VAL A 284 32.93 8.68 -2.95
N LYS A 285 33.04 9.78 -2.21
CA LYS A 285 34.20 10.68 -2.20
C LYS A 285 34.76 10.78 -0.78
N TYR A 286 36.06 10.64 -0.63
CA TYR A 286 36.76 10.82 0.64
C TYR A 286 37.63 12.06 0.57
N ASP A 287 37.37 13.01 1.46
CA ASP A 287 38.22 14.20 1.62
C ASP A 287 39.37 13.91 2.59
N LYS A 288 40.59 13.86 2.05
CA LYS A 288 41.80 13.62 2.83
C LYS A 288 42.14 14.72 3.83
N LYS A 289 41.61 15.95 3.63
CA LYS A 289 41.90 17.11 4.51
C LYS A 289 40.99 17.12 5.73
N THR A 290 39.71 16.80 5.54
CA THR A 290 38.72 16.79 6.62
C THR A 290 38.54 15.40 7.25
N GLY A 291 38.94 14.34 6.54
CA GLY A 291 38.66 12.96 6.94
C GLY A 291 37.21 12.52 6.70
N GLU A 292 36.43 13.34 6.02
CA GLU A 292 35.01 13.10 5.80
C GLU A 292 34.75 12.30 4.53
N THR A 293 33.74 11.43 4.59
CA THR A 293 33.23 10.68 3.44
C THR A 293 31.88 11.25 3.04
N SER A 294 31.71 11.58 1.76
CA SER A 294 30.45 12.02 1.19
C SER A 294 29.93 11.04 0.13
N TYR A 295 28.60 11.02 -0.02
CA TYR A 295 27.90 10.06 -0.88
C TYR A 295 27.03 10.80 -1.90
N GLU A 296 27.30 10.59 -3.18
CA GLU A 296 26.52 11.13 -4.30
C GLU A 296 25.71 10.00 -4.95
N PHE A 297 24.38 10.16 -5.02
CA PHE A 297 23.52 9.19 -5.67
C PHE A 297 23.63 9.27 -7.19
N ARG A 298 24.01 8.17 -7.83
CA ARG A 298 24.31 8.09 -9.28
C ARG A 298 23.09 7.70 -10.13
N GLY A 299 21.90 7.68 -9.56
CA GLY A 299 20.65 7.40 -10.24
C GLY A 299 20.14 5.97 -10.11
N TRP A 300 18.84 5.78 -10.40
CA TRP A 300 18.18 4.48 -10.27
C TRP A 300 18.67 3.44 -11.29
N GLY A 301 19.11 3.86 -12.49
CA GLY A 301 19.74 2.94 -13.45
C GLY A 301 21.03 2.36 -12.91
N ASN A 302 21.90 3.20 -12.29
CA ASN A 302 23.10 2.73 -11.60
C ASN A 302 22.76 1.81 -10.42
N ALA A 303 21.71 2.14 -9.66
CA ALA A 303 21.24 1.29 -8.56
C ALA A 303 20.82 -0.10 -9.05
N THR A 304 20.03 -0.16 -10.13
CA THR A 304 19.54 -1.40 -10.73
C THR A 304 20.69 -2.28 -11.25
N ASN A 305 21.67 -1.69 -11.96
CA ASN A 305 22.82 -2.39 -12.46
C ASN A 305 23.66 -3.03 -11.31
N ASN A 306 23.87 -2.27 -10.24
CA ASN A 306 24.65 -2.72 -9.09
C ASN A 306 23.86 -3.64 -8.15
N PHE A 307 22.51 -3.64 -8.20
CA PHE A 307 21.67 -4.52 -7.41
C PHE A 307 21.85 -5.99 -7.83
N ASN A 308 21.95 -6.26 -9.12
CA ASN A 308 22.23 -7.59 -9.67
C ASN A 308 23.58 -8.18 -9.25
N GLY A 309 24.54 -7.36 -8.78
CA GLY A 309 25.90 -7.83 -8.44
C GLY A 309 26.70 -8.43 -9.60
N GLY A 310 26.23 -8.27 -10.85
CA GLY A 310 26.85 -8.83 -12.05
C GLY A 310 26.45 -10.29 -12.35
N GLY A 311 25.50 -10.87 -11.60
CA GLY A 311 25.11 -12.28 -11.72
C GLY A 311 24.29 -12.60 -13.00
N VAL A 312 23.41 -11.69 -13.43
CA VAL A 312 22.55 -11.89 -14.60
C VAL A 312 22.95 -10.93 -15.72
N ARG A 313 23.26 -11.50 -16.89
CA ARG A 313 23.58 -10.70 -18.07
C ARG A 313 22.35 -9.91 -18.54
N ASN A 314 22.56 -8.64 -18.97
CA ASN A 314 21.51 -7.72 -19.42
C ASN A 314 20.45 -7.34 -18.37
N TYR A 315 20.66 -7.59 -17.09
CA TYR A 315 19.71 -7.33 -16.02
C TYR A 315 19.12 -5.90 -16.05
N GLN A 316 20.00 -4.90 -16.11
CA GLN A 316 19.58 -3.50 -16.16
C GLN A 316 18.71 -3.21 -17.39
N ASN A 317 19.14 -3.69 -18.56
CA ASN A 317 18.40 -3.47 -19.81
C ASN A 317 17.02 -4.14 -19.79
N ASP A 318 16.90 -5.32 -19.21
CA ASP A 318 15.63 -6.03 -19.06
C ASP A 318 14.68 -5.28 -18.15
N VAL A 319 15.16 -4.80 -16.99
CA VAL A 319 14.37 -4.01 -16.04
C VAL A 319 13.92 -2.68 -16.67
N GLU A 320 14.81 -1.94 -17.34
CA GLU A 320 14.49 -0.69 -18.01
C GLU A 320 13.48 -0.88 -19.15
N THR A 321 13.61 -1.98 -19.91
CA THR A 321 12.66 -2.34 -20.96
C THR A 321 11.28 -2.66 -20.38
N MET A 322 11.20 -3.44 -19.31
CA MET A 322 9.94 -3.72 -18.62
C MET A 322 9.26 -2.43 -18.16
N VAL A 323 10.00 -1.47 -17.62
CA VAL A 323 9.47 -0.18 -17.18
C VAL A 323 8.99 0.66 -18.37
N ARG A 324 9.81 0.78 -19.41
CA ARG A 324 9.49 1.58 -20.61
C ARG A 324 8.25 1.09 -21.33
N GLU A 325 8.07 -0.22 -21.45
CA GLU A 325 6.99 -0.85 -22.21
C GLU A 325 5.74 -1.15 -21.34
N SER A 326 5.79 -0.77 -20.05
CA SER A 326 4.67 -0.94 -19.13
C SER A 326 3.48 -0.05 -19.51
N LYS A 327 2.26 -0.55 -19.26
CA LYS A 327 1.01 0.16 -19.55
C LYS A 327 0.33 0.62 -18.27
N PRO A 328 -0.29 1.81 -18.27
CA PRO A 328 -1.14 2.23 -17.18
C PRO A 328 -2.23 1.18 -16.88
N ARG A 329 -2.59 1.04 -15.61
CA ARG A 329 -3.78 0.25 -15.25
C ARG A 329 -5.01 0.89 -15.89
N LYS A 330 -5.87 0.08 -16.50
CA LYS A 330 -7.18 0.56 -16.93
C LYS A 330 -7.94 0.97 -15.66
N ARG A 331 -8.45 2.18 -15.66
CA ARG A 331 -9.35 2.71 -14.63
C ARG A 331 -10.69 2.02 -14.68
#